data_f9703d0f00e7c39b3ec5dbe0e95f514b
#
_entry.id   f9703d0f00e7c39b3ec5dbe0e95f514b
#
_cell.length_a   1.000
_cell.length_b   1.000
_cell.length_c   1.000
_cell.angle_alpha   90.00
_cell.angle_beta   90.00
_cell.angle_gamma   90.00
#
_symmetry.space_group_name_H-M   'P 1'
#
loop_
_entity.id
_entity.type
_entity.pdbx_description
1 polymer ?
#
loop_
_entity_poly.entity_id
_entity_poly.type
_entity_poly.pdbx_seq_one_letter_code
_entity_poly.pdbx_strand_id
1 'polypeptide(L)'
;HRWLTVPPLARLEEFFEHKTNPAAEEGTLAHALAEYKLKSVLQLEAEEPEGELTLEMEQATEDYVAFIIDELEQLKQGTSDPIVLIEQTVDFSRYVPEGFGTADCVIVADNTLHVVDFKYGKGVLVEAENNPQMKLYALGALEFYDALYDIEEVKMTIFQPRKGNISTAILQREDLIEWAETELKPKAELAFKG
;
A
#
# COMPACT_ATOMS: atom_id res chain seq x y z
N HIS A 1 3.52 -8.63 -12.31
CA HIS A 1 3.61 -9.25 -13.63
C HIS A 1 2.48 -10.25 -13.91
N ARG A 2 2.09 -11.05 -12.92
CA ARG A 2 1.03 -12.04 -13.07
C ARG A 2 -0.30 -11.41 -13.48
N TRP A 3 -0.57 -10.20 -13.00
CA TRP A 3 -1.77 -9.45 -13.34
C TRP A 3 -1.83 -9.08 -14.84
N LEU A 4 -0.71 -8.93 -15.49
CA LEU A 4 -0.62 -8.54 -16.89
C LEU A 4 -0.58 -9.74 -17.86
N THR A 5 -0.49 -10.97 -17.36
CA THR A 5 -0.32 -12.19 -18.18
C THR A 5 -1.41 -13.25 -18.09
N VAL A 6 -2.39 -13.14 -17.19
CA VAL A 6 -3.48 -14.11 -16.92
C VAL A 6 -4.81 -13.62 -17.57
N PRO A 7 -5.84 -14.43 -17.82
CA PRO A 7 -7.12 -13.96 -18.38
C PRO A 7 -7.78 -12.82 -17.57
N PRO A 8 -8.41 -11.87 -18.27
CA PRO A 8 -8.68 -10.55 -17.70
C PRO A 8 -9.51 -10.48 -16.42
N LEU A 9 -10.60 -11.19 -16.35
CA LEU A 9 -11.53 -11.09 -15.21
C LEU A 9 -10.96 -11.74 -13.94
N ALA A 10 -10.35 -12.91 -14.06
CA ALA A 10 -9.79 -13.63 -12.93
C ALA A 10 -8.67 -12.86 -12.22
N ARG A 11 -8.00 -11.99 -12.93
CA ARG A 11 -6.88 -11.21 -12.39
C ARG A 11 -7.28 -10.01 -11.57
N LEU A 12 -8.32 -9.33 -11.98
CA LEU A 12 -8.85 -8.19 -11.21
C LEU A 12 -9.51 -8.69 -9.95
N GLU A 13 -10.18 -9.84 -10.02
CA GLU A 13 -10.78 -10.49 -8.86
C GLU A 13 -9.72 -10.92 -7.84
N GLU A 14 -8.56 -11.44 -8.28
CA GLU A 14 -7.46 -11.80 -7.40
C GLU A 14 -6.92 -10.62 -6.57
N PHE A 15 -7.01 -9.40 -7.08
CA PHE A 15 -6.61 -8.19 -6.35
C PHE A 15 -7.59 -7.82 -5.25
N PHE A 16 -8.85 -8.18 -5.40
CA PHE A 16 -9.94 -7.71 -4.55
C PHE A 16 -10.67 -8.81 -3.78
N GLU A 17 -10.41 -10.10 -4.08
CA GLU A 17 -11.01 -11.22 -3.37
C GLU A 17 -10.37 -11.46 -2.00
N HIS A 18 -11.19 -11.40 -0.98
CA HIS A 18 -10.84 -11.87 0.36
C HIS A 18 -11.14 -13.35 0.44
N LYS A 19 -10.12 -14.19 0.26
CA LYS A 19 -10.26 -15.62 0.51
C LYS A 19 -10.25 -15.88 2.01
N THR A 20 -11.37 -16.38 2.53
CA THR A 20 -11.48 -16.79 3.93
C THR A 20 -10.78 -18.14 4.13
N ASN A 21 -9.59 -18.12 4.71
CA ASN A 21 -8.87 -19.29 5.21
C ASN A 21 -8.08 -18.86 6.46
N PRO A 22 -7.53 -19.79 7.24
CA PRO A 22 -6.82 -19.42 8.47
C PRO A 22 -5.68 -18.44 8.25
N ALA A 23 -4.96 -18.54 7.16
CA ALA A 23 -3.88 -17.60 6.84
C ALA A 23 -4.42 -16.20 6.50
N ALA A 24 -5.56 -16.12 5.81
CA ALA A 24 -6.21 -14.85 5.50
C ALA A 24 -6.78 -14.20 6.75
N GLU A 25 -7.37 -15.00 7.66
CA GLU A 25 -7.87 -14.50 8.94
C GLU A 25 -6.73 -13.97 9.82
N GLU A 26 -5.61 -14.69 9.87
CA GLU A 26 -4.41 -14.27 10.57
C GLU A 26 -3.87 -12.96 10.01
N GLY A 27 -3.81 -12.84 8.69
CA GLY A 27 -3.39 -11.62 8.01
C GLY A 27 -4.31 -10.44 8.30
N THR A 28 -5.62 -10.67 8.28
CA THR A 28 -6.61 -9.63 8.59
C THR A 28 -6.44 -9.12 10.03
N LEU A 29 -6.24 -10.03 10.98
CA LEU A 29 -6.03 -9.66 12.38
C LEU A 29 -4.72 -8.90 12.56
N ALA A 30 -3.65 -9.33 11.90
CA ALA A 30 -2.36 -8.65 11.97
C ALA A 30 -2.44 -7.24 11.37
N HIS A 31 -3.16 -7.05 10.27
CA HIS A 31 -3.41 -5.72 9.70
C HIS A 31 -4.19 -4.82 10.65
N ALA A 32 -5.25 -5.36 11.27
CA ALA A 32 -6.04 -4.61 12.24
C ALA A 32 -5.21 -4.19 13.45
N LEU A 33 -4.31 -5.05 13.91
CA LEU A 33 -3.41 -4.74 15.00
C LEU A 33 -2.39 -3.67 14.61
N ALA A 34 -1.83 -3.75 13.41
CA ALA A 34 -0.90 -2.75 12.89
C ALA A 34 -1.57 -1.37 12.79
N GLU A 35 -2.80 -1.32 12.26
CA GLU A 35 -3.60 -0.10 12.18
C GLU A 35 -3.85 0.49 13.56
N TYR A 36 -4.31 -0.33 14.50
CA TYR A 36 -4.57 0.09 15.87
C TYR A 36 -3.33 0.69 16.54
N LYS A 37 -2.20 -0.01 16.45
CA LYS A 37 -0.95 0.45 17.06
C LYS A 37 -0.43 1.74 16.44
N LEU A 38 -0.48 1.84 15.11
CA LEU A 38 -0.01 3.04 14.42
C LEU A 38 -0.89 4.25 14.73
N LYS A 39 -2.20 4.08 14.70
CA LYS A 39 -3.15 5.13 15.08
C LYS A 39 -2.94 5.56 16.53
N SER A 40 -2.73 4.62 17.44
CA SER A 40 -2.51 4.90 18.86
C SER A 40 -1.25 5.74 19.09
N VAL A 41 -0.15 5.37 18.44
CA VAL A 41 1.12 6.12 18.54
C VAL A 41 0.98 7.54 17.98
N LEU A 42 0.17 7.72 16.94
CA LEU A 42 -0.09 9.02 16.33
C LEU A 42 -1.22 9.80 17.02
N GLN A 43 -1.73 9.27 18.12
CA GLN A 43 -2.80 9.90 18.93
C GLN A 43 -4.11 10.09 18.15
N LEU A 44 -4.41 9.13 17.27
CA LEU A 44 -5.66 9.07 16.52
C LEU A 44 -6.61 8.08 17.20
N GLU A 45 -7.91 8.26 16.98
CA GLU A 45 -8.91 7.30 17.44
C GLU A 45 -8.67 5.95 16.78
N ALA A 46 -8.68 4.88 17.60
CA ALA A 46 -8.40 3.54 17.12
C ALA A 46 -9.20 2.51 17.90
N GLU A 47 -9.67 1.48 17.20
CA GLU A 47 -10.34 0.34 17.81
C GLU A 47 -9.35 -0.80 18.00
N GLU A 48 -9.24 -1.28 19.24
CA GLU A 48 -8.42 -2.45 19.53
C GLU A 48 -9.06 -3.68 18.87
N PRO A 49 -8.29 -4.43 18.06
CA PRO A 49 -8.85 -5.59 17.39
C PRO A 49 -9.15 -6.72 18.37
N GLU A 50 -10.24 -7.43 18.11
CA GLU A 50 -10.62 -8.61 18.86
C GLU A 50 -10.13 -9.86 18.13
N GLY A 51 -9.49 -10.77 18.86
CA GLY A 51 -9.00 -12.01 18.31
C GLY A 51 -7.82 -12.55 19.09
N GLU A 52 -7.29 -13.67 18.63
CA GLU A 52 -6.15 -14.32 19.27
C GLU A 52 -4.85 -13.72 18.74
N LEU A 53 -4.29 -12.79 19.50
CA LEU A 53 -3.04 -12.10 19.16
C LEU A 53 -1.85 -12.95 19.60
N THR A 54 -1.01 -13.31 18.65
CA THR A 54 0.22 -14.07 18.93
C THR A 54 1.39 -13.13 19.23
N LEU A 55 2.42 -13.65 19.86
CA LEU A 55 3.64 -12.87 20.09
C LEU A 55 4.30 -12.46 18.78
N GLU A 56 4.20 -13.30 17.76
CA GLU A 56 4.72 -12.98 16.43
C GLU A 56 4.00 -11.79 15.80
N MET A 57 2.66 -11.74 15.92
CA MET A 57 1.87 -10.58 15.47
C MET A 57 2.24 -9.32 16.24
N GLU A 58 2.39 -9.44 17.55
CA GLU A 58 2.79 -8.29 18.38
C GLU A 58 4.12 -7.73 17.95
N GLN A 59 5.12 -8.59 17.75
CA GLN A 59 6.45 -8.15 17.34
C GLN A 59 6.44 -7.59 15.90
N ALA A 60 5.78 -8.26 14.97
CA ALA A 60 5.70 -7.82 13.59
C ALA A 60 5.06 -6.44 13.45
N THR A 61 3.98 -6.20 14.19
CA THR A 61 3.28 -4.92 14.14
C THR A 61 4.04 -3.81 14.87
N GLU A 62 4.75 -4.13 15.93
CA GLU A 62 5.66 -3.17 16.58
C GLU A 62 6.79 -2.74 15.65
N ASP A 63 7.38 -3.69 14.93
CA ASP A 63 8.44 -3.39 13.95
C ASP A 63 7.92 -2.52 12.81
N TYR A 64 6.70 -2.78 12.35
CA TYR A 64 6.04 -1.97 11.34
C TYR A 64 5.83 -0.53 11.81
N VAL A 65 5.28 -0.36 13.00
CA VAL A 65 5.05 0.96 13.58
C VAL A 65 6.37 1.71 13.76
N ALA A 66 7.40 1.03 14.25
CA ALA A 66 8.74 1.61 14.39
C ALA A 66 9.30 2.08 13.05
N PHE A 67 9.09 1.31 11.99
CA PHE A 67 9.49 1.70 10.63
C PHE A 67 8.80 3.00 10.19
N ILE A 68 7.47 3.08 10.37
CA ILE A 68 6.71 4.27 9.99
C ILE A 68 7.15 5.50 10.79
N ILE A 69 7.30 5.35 12.11
CA ILE A 69 7.72 6.44 12.99
C ILE A 69 9.11 6.94 12.60
N ASP A 70 10.04 6.02 12.29
CA ASP A 70 11.38 6.39 11.85
C ASP A 70 11.36 7.19 10.54
N GLU A 71 10.55 6.76 9.57
CA GLU A 71 10.35 7.50 8.32
C GLU A 71 9.82 8.92 8.59
N LEU A 72 8.84 9.05 9.49
CA LEU A 72 8.27 10.35 9.84
C LEU A 72 9.30 11.26 10.54
N GLU A 73 10.09 10.71 11.43
CA GLU A 73 11.13 11.49 12.13
C GLU A 73 12.19 11.99 11.17
N GLN A 74 12.60 11.16 10.20
CA GLN A 74 13.56 11.59 9.18
C GLN A 74 12.99 12.73 8.33
N LEU A 75 11.71 12.67 7.96
CA LEU A 75 11.04 13.72 7.19
C LEU A 75 10.95 15.03 7.99
N LYS A 76 10.69 14.94 9.29
CA LYS A 76 10.61 16.13 10.18
C LYS A 76 11.95 16.85 10.36
N GLN A 77 13.06 16.15 10.16
CA GLN A 77 14.38 16.79 10.18
C GLN A 77 14.62 17.69 8.96
N GLY A 78 13.83 17.48 7.90
CA GLY A 78 13.86 18.33 6.71
C GLY A 78 13.17 19.67 6.96
N THR A 79 11.97 19.87 6.48
CA THR A 79 11.29 21.16 6.58
C THR A 79 9.79 21.10 6.73
N SER A 80 9.17 19.95 6.49
CA SER A 80 7.71 19.85 6.40
C SER A 80 7.10 18.97 7.46
N ASP A 81 5.90 19.31 7.86
CA ASP A 81 5.05 18.40 8.63
C ASP A 81 4.50 17.34 7.66
N PRO A 82 4.96 16.09 7.76
CA PRO A 82 4.42 15.05 6.90
C PRO A 82 2.96 14.76 7.23
N ILE A 83 2.16 14.49 6.22
CA ILE A 83 0.78 14.02 6.37
C ILE A 83 0.82 12.51 6.36
N VAL A 84 0.17 11.88 7.32
CA VAL A 84 0.08 10.43 7.44
C VAL A 84 -1.38 10.03 7.36
N LEU A 85 -1.67 9.12 6.45
CA LEU A 85 -3.01 8.59 6.26
C LEU A 85 -2.95 7.08 6.46
N ILE A 86 -3.82 6.58 7.32
CA ILE A 86 -3.85 5.17 7.70
C ILE A 86 -5.14 4.55 7.17
N GLU A 87 -5.04 3.36 6.56
CA GLU A 87 -6.18 2.70 5.94
C GLU A 87 -6.89 3.63 4.96
N GLN A 88 -6.11 4.22 4.07
CA GLN A 88 -6.60 5.21 3.12
C GLN A 88 -7.16 4.54 1.88
N THR A 89 -8.43 4.82 1.59
CA THR A 89 -9.04 4.41 0.32
C THR A 89 -8.36 5.18 -0.81
N VAL A 90 -7.94 4.46 -1.84
CA VAL A 90 -7.32 5.02 -3.03
C VAL A 90 -8.15 4.63 -4.24
N ASP A 91 -8.47 5.62 -5.06
CA ASP A 91 -9.31 5.46 -6.25
C ASP A 91 -8.45 5.61 -7.50
N PHE A 92 -8.25 4.52 -8.22
CA PHE A 92 -7.51 4.52 -9.49
C PHE A 92 -8.43 4.23 -10.67
N SER A 93 -9.72 4.56 -10.55
CA SER A 93 -10.73 4.32 -11.59
C SER A 93 -10.48 5.10 -12.89
N ARG A 94 -9.64 6.12 -12.83
CA ARG A 94 -9.19 6.82 -14.03
C ARG A 94 -8.50 5.88 -15.02
N TYR A 95 -7.78 4.87 -14.51
CA TYR A 95 -7.00 3.94 -15.33
C TYR A 95 -7.61 2.55 -15.39
N VAL A 96 -8.29 2.13 -14.34
CA VAL A 96 -8.91 0.80 -14.23
C VAL A 96 -10.38 1.00 -13.86
N PRO A 97 -11.33 0.67 -14.75
CA PRO A 97 -12.75 0.85 -14.45
C PRO A 97 -13.14 0.21 -13.11
N GLU A 98 -13.83 0.99 -12.27
CA GLU A 98 -14.22 0.59 -10.92
C GLU A 98 -13.05 0.24 -9.99
N GLY A 99 -11.84 0.68 -10.34
CA GLY A 99 -10.64 0.36 -9.58
C GLY A 99 -10.50 1.19 -8.32
N PHE A 100 -10.39 0.52 -7.19
CA PHE A 100 -10.11 1.15 -5.90
C PHE A 100 -9.45 0.12 -4.98
N GLY A 101 -8.87 0.61 -3.91
CA GLY A 101 -8.28 -0.25 -2.89
C GLY A 101 -8.08 0.53 -1.60
N THR A 102 -7.49 -0.11 -0.61
CA THR A 102 -7.15 0.53 0.66
C THR A 102 -5.66 0.37 0.90
N ALA A 103 -4.95 1.48 0.96
CA ALA A 103 -3.53 1.49 1.29
C ALA A 103 -3.36 1.50 2.81
N ASP A 104 -2.49 0.66 3.33
CA ASP A 104 -2.26 0.57 4.79
C ASP A 104 -1.77 1.90 5.35
N CYS A 105 -0.83 2.54 4.66
CA CYS A 105 -0.30 3.83 5.06
C CYS A 105 0.15 4.64 3.84
N VAL A 106 -0.19 5.92 3.83
CA VAL A 106 0.29 6.87 2.82
C VAL A 106 0.90 8.06 3.55
N ILE A 107 2.13 8.40 3.20
CA ILE A 107 2.84 9.54 3.77
C ILE A 107 3.10 10.54 2.65
N VAL A 108 2.69 11.79 2.86
CA VAL A 108 2.93 12.86 1.89
C VAL A 108 3.79 13.93 2.57
N ALA A 109 4.94 14.21 2.01
CA ALA A 109 5.83 15.23 2.54
C ALA A 109 6.63 15.85 1.39
N ASP A 110 6.68 17.17 1.37
CA ASP A 110 7.38 17.95 0.33
C ASP A 110 6.90 17.53 -1.08
N ASN A 111 7.78 16.95 -1.87
CA ASN A 111 7.49 16.52 -3.24
C ASN A 111 7.44 14.99 -3.36
N THR A 112 7.30 14.27 -2.24
CA THR A 112 7.30 12.80 -2.23
C THR A 112 5.99 12.25 -1.68
N LEU A 113 5.45 11.26 -2.38
CA LEU A 113 4.32 10.45 -1.94
C LEU A 113 4.86 9.04 -1.66
N HIS A 114 4.67 8.57 -0.43
CA HIS A 114 5.17 7.27 0.01
C HIS A 114 4.00 6.35 0.39
N VAL A 115 3.84 5.26 -0.33
CA VAL A 115 2.84 4.22 -0.04
C VAL A 115 3.54 3.06 0.66
N VAL A 116 3.03 2.67 1.82
CA VAL A 116 3.57 1.54 2.58
C VAL A 116 2.50 0.47 2.73
N ASP A 117 2.86 -0.77 2.43
CA ASP A 117 1.97 -1.91 2.52
C ASP A 117 2.54 -2.94 3.50
N PHE A 118 1.73 -3.32 4.49
CA PHE A 118 2.09 -4.31 5.49
C PHE A 118 1.62 -5.68 5.02
N LYS A 119 2.56 -6.62 4.86
CA LYS A 119 2.25 -7.99 4.46
C LYS A 119 2.67 -8.96 5.54
N TYR A 120 1.69 -9.65 6.12
CA TYR A 120 1.95 -10.59 7.20
C TYR A 120 2.22 -12.02 6.70
N GLY A 121 1.97 -12.29 5.41
CA GLY A 121 2.20 -13.60 4.83
C GLY A 121 3.67 -14.02 4.83
N LYS A 122 3.91 -15.31 4.99
CA LYS A 122 5.26 -15.89 4.96
C LYS A 122 5.51 -16.83 3.77
N GLY A 123 4.50 -16.99 2.91
CA GLY A 123 4.58 -17.94 1.79
C GLY A 123 5.46 -17.47 0.65
N VAL A 124 5.24 -16.27 0.15
CA VAL A 124 5.92 -15.74 -1.03
C VAL A 124 6.57 -14.40 -0.69
N LEU A 125 7.83 -14.23 -1.08
CA LEU A 125 8.52 -12.96 -0.97
C LEU A 125 7.91 -11.97 -1.95
N VAL A 126 7.54 -10.79 -1.48
CA VAL A 126 6.92 -9.73 -2.28
C VAL A 126 7.86 -8.55 -2.38
N GLU A 127 8.18 -8.16 -3.61
CA GLU A 127 9.05 -7.03 -3.89
C GLU A 127 8.24 -5.80 -4.28
N ALA A 128 8.72 -4.62 -3.91
CA ALA A 128 8.10 -3.35 -4.29
C ALA A 128 8.37 -3.00 -5.75
N GLU A 129 9.53 -3.37 -6.28
CA GLU A 129 9.92 -3.05 -7.65
C GLU A 129 8.99 -3.70 -8.67
N ASN A 130 8.45 -2.89 -9.56
CA ASN A 130 7.48 -3.31 -10.58
C ASN A 130 6.24 -4.02 -10.02
N ASN A 131 5.90 -3.77 -8.77
CA ASN A 131 4.74 -4.36 -8.12
C ASN A 131 3.47 -3.63 -8.59
N PRO A 132 2.56 -4.33 -9.31
CA PRO A 132 1.35 -3.67 -9.85
C PRO A 132 0.42 -3.12 -8.79
N GLN A 133 0.24 -3.83 -7.67
CA GLN A 133 -0.62 -3.36 -6.56
C GLN A 133 -0.09 -2.04 -5.99
N MET A 134 1.21 -1.96 -5.76
CA MET A 134 1.83 -0.75 -5.20
C MET A 134 1.72 0.41 -6.19
N LYS A 135 1.91 0.14 -7.47
CA LYS A 135 1.74 1.16 -8.52
C LYS A 135 0.30 1.66 -8.61
N LEU A 136 -0.68 0.76 -8.52
CA LEU A 136 -2.10 1.11 -8.51
C LEU A 136 -2.44 2.00 -7.31
N TYR A 137 -1.98 1.63 -6.13
CA TYR A 137 -2.23 2.40 -4.92
C TYR A 137 -1.57 3.78 -5.00
N ALA A 138 -0.36 3.84 -5.53
CA ALA A 138 0.32 5.12 -5.74
C ALA A 138 -0.43 6.01 -6.72
N LEU A 139 -0.95 5.45 -7.81
CA LEU A 139 -1.77 6.20 -8.77
C LEU A 139 -3.04 6.76 -8.12
N GLY A 140 -3.73 5.96 -7.33
CA GLY A 140 -4.93 6.41 -6.61
C GLY A 140 -4.62 7.51 -5.60
N ALA A 141 -3.51 7.40 -4.89
CA ALA A 141 -3.07 8.43 -3.96
C ALA A 141 -2.68 9.72 -4.69
N LEU A 142 -2.01 9.61 -5.83
CA LEU A 142 -1.67 10.78 -6.66
C LEU A 142 -2.90 11.55 -7.11
N GLU A 143 -3.96 10.86 -7.54
CA GLU A 143 -5.20 11.51 -7.95
C GLU A 143 -5.76 12.43 -6.87
N PHE A 144 -5.59 12.05 -5.61
CA PHE A 144 -6.09 12.83 -4.49
C PHE A 144 -5.13 13.95 -4.08
N TYR A 145 -3.82 13.70 -4.06
CA TYR A 145 -2.85 14.63 -3.47
C TYR A 145 -2.05 15.46 -4.45
N ASP A 146 -1.99 15.09 -5.71
CA ASP A 146 -1.19 15.77 -6.74
C ASP A 146 -1.59 17.24 -6.95
N ALA A 147 -2.88 17.55 -6.78
CA ALA A 147 -3.38 18.92 -6.90
C ALA A 147 -3.02 19.82 -5.70
N LEU A 148 -2.76 19.22 -4.54
CA LEU A 148 -2.45 19.93 -3.29
C LEU A 148 -0.96 20.01 -3.01
N TYR A 149 -0.20 19.07 -3.53
CA TYR A 149 1.24 18.94 -3.33
C TYR A 149 1.90 18.74 -4.68
N ASP A 150 3.04 19.36 -4.87
CA ASP A 150 3.80 19.24 -6.10
C ASP A 150 4.64 17.95 -6.07
N ILE A 151 3.96 16.82 -6.21
CA ILE A 151 4.59 15.50 -6.13
C ILE A 151 5.47 15.25 -7.35
N GLU A 152 6.75 14.98 -7.12
CA GLU A 152 7.72 14.65 -8.17
C GLU A 152 8.16 13.18 -8.08
N GLU A 153 8.14 12.61 -6.89
CA GLU A 153 8.66 11.28 -6.61
C GLU A 153 7.64 10.44 -5.86
N VAL A 154 7.53 9.17 -6.26
CA VAL A 154 6.67 8.18 -5.63
C VAL A 154 7.54 7.08 -5.06
N LYS A 155 7.44 6.87 -3.76
CA LYS A 155 8.14 5.82 -3.03
C LYS A 155 7.13 4.76 -2.61
N MET A 156 7.48 3.49 -2.80
CA MET A 156 6.61 2.36 -2.48
C MET A 156 7.39 1.38 -1.63
N THR A 157 6.84 1.01 -0.48
CA THR A 157 7.50 0.06 0.43
C THR A 157 6.57 -1.09 0.76
N ILE A 158 7.07 -2.30 0.62
CA ILE A 158 6.44 -3.51 1.15
C ILE A 158 7.19 -3.90 2.41
N PHE A 159 6.45 -3.93 3.52
CA PHE A 159 6.96 -4.33 4.81
C PHE A 159 6.45 -5.73 5.12
N GLN A 160 7.33 -6.73 5.01
CA GLN A 160 6.99 -8.15 5.13
C GLN A 160 7.85 -8.79 6.23
N PRO A 161 7.48 -8.61 7.51
CA PRO A 161 8.36 -8.97 8.63
C PRO A 161 8.60 -10.47 8.77
N ARG A 162 7.63 -11.33 8.42
CA ARG A 162 7.80 -12.78 8.53
C ARG A 162 8.79 -13.35 7.52
N LYS A 163 9.17 -12.57 6.52
CA LYS A 163 10.21 -12.91 5.54
C LYS A 163 11.48 -12.10 5.75
N GLY A 164 11.54 -11.30 6.82
CA GLY A 164 12.66 -10.39 7.04
C GLY A 164 12.86 -9.42 5.88
N ASN A 165 11.78 -9.02 5.21
CA ASN A 165 11.85 -8.28 3.96
C ASN A 165 11.23 -6.89 4.11
N ILE A 166 12.04 -5.88 3.81
CA ILE A 166 11.57 -4.50 3.61
C ILE A 166 12.03 -4.11 2.22
N SER A 167 11.09 -4.08 1.29
CA SER A 167 11.39 -3.81 -0.12
C SER A 167 10.87 -2.43 -0.49
N THR A 168 11.74 -1.58 -1.00
CA THR A 168 11.39 -0.21 -1.39
C THR A 168 11.77 0.04 -2.83
N ALA A 169 10.85 0.66 -3.58
CA ALA A 169 11.09 1.11 -4.94
C ALA A 169 10.72 2.58 -5.05
N ILE A 170 11.44 3.30 -5.88
CA ILE A 170 11.21 4.72 -6.13
C ILE A 170 11.01 4.92 -7.62
N LEU A 171 9.94 5.65 -7.97
CA LEU A 171 9.67 6.05 -9.35
C LEU A 171 9.48 7.56 -9.41
N GLN A 172 9.89 8.16 -10.50
CA GLN A 172 9.46 9.51 -10.79
C GLN A 172 7.96 9.50 -11.09
N ARG A 173 7.24 10.50 -10.61
CA ARG A 173 5.81 10.63 -10.86
C ARG A 173 5.47 10.45 -12.34
N GLU A 174 6.23 11.08 -13.22
CA GLU A 174 6.01 11.03 -14.65
C GLU A 174 6.16 9.62 -15.23
N ASP A 175 7.10 8.84 -14.72
CA ASP A 175 7.31 7.46 -15.18
C ASP A 175 6.14 6.56 -14.75
N LEU A 176 5.60 6.78 -13.56
CA LEU A 176 4.43 6.05 -13.09
C LEU A 176 3.21 6.37 -13.95
N ILE A 177 3.00 7.64 -14.27
CA ILE A 177 1.89 8.08 -15.11
C ILE A 177 2.03 7.53 -16.55
N GLU A 178 3.23 7.54 -17.08
CA GLU A 178 3.51 6.96 -18.41
C GLU A 178 3.15 5.47 -18.43
N TRP A 179 3.57 4.72 -17.42
CA TRP A 179 3.19 3.32 -17.30
C TRP A 179 1.67 3.15 -17.26
N ALA A 180 0.98 4.00 -16.50
CA ALA A 180 -0.47 3.93 -16.37
C ALA A 180 -1.19 4.19 -17.72
N GLU A 181 -0.71 5.16 -18.49
CA GLU A 181 -1.33 5.53 -19.78
C GLU A 181 -0.98 4.52 -20.87
N THR A 182 0.24 4.03 -20.92
CA THR A 182 0.71 3.19 -22.03
C THR A 182 0.52 1.69 -21.81
N GLU A 183 0.54 1.22 -20.59
CA GLU A 183 0.43 -0.21 -20.27
C GLU A 183 -0.81 -0.57 -19.47
N LEU A 184 -1.05 0.14 -18.36
CA LEU A 184 -2.14 -0.21 -17.46
C LEU A 184 -3.52 0.01 -18.07
N LYS A 185 -3.79 1.22 -18.55
CA LYS A 185 -5.09 1.61 -19.06
C LYS A 185 -5.55 0.78 -20.26
N PRO A 186 -4.72 0.55 -21.29
CA PRO A 186 -5.10 -0.32 -22.39
C PRO A 186 -5.40 -1.75 -21.98
N LYS A 187 -4.63 -2.31 -21.05
CA LYS A 187 -4.85 -3.68 -20.57
C LYS A 187 -6.09 -3.81 -19.71
N ALA A 188 -6.36 -2.80 -18.89
CA ALA A 188 -7.57 -2.76 -18.07
C ALA A 188 -8.83 -2.64 -18.95
N GLU A 189 -8.78 -1.81 -20.00
CA GLU A 189 -9.88 -1.68 -20.94
C GLU A 189 -10.19 -3.00 -21.67
N LEU A 190 -9.16 -3.73 -22.07
CA LEU A 190 -9.31 -5.05 -22.66
C LEU A 190 -9.92 -6.05 -21.66
N ALA A 191 -9.52 -5.97 -20.41
CA ALA A 191 -10.03 -6.84 -19.35
C ALA A 191 -11.54 -6.66 -19.13
N PHE A 192 -12.03 -5.42 -19.24
CA PHE A 192 -13.46 -5.11 -19.04
C PHE A 192 -14.31 -5.27 -20.30
N LYS A 193 -13.72 -5.36 -21.47
CA LYS A 193 -14.42 -5.59 -22.74
C LYS A 193 -14.57 -7.07 -23.08
N GLY A 194 -13.75 -7.92 -22.51
CA GLY A 194 -13.81 -9.35 -22.69
C GLY A 194 -14.79 -10.00 -21.75
#